data_d82a8b9d27289ee39a12f4752721a70c
#
_entry.id   d82a8b9d27289ee39a12f4752721a70c
#
_cell.length_a   1.000
_cell.length_b   1.000
_cell.length_c   1.000
_cell.angle_alpha   90.00
_cell.angle_beta   90.00
_cell.angle_gamma   90.00
#
_symmetry.space_group_name_H-M   'P 1'
#
loop_
_entity.id
_entity.type
_entity.pdbx_description
1 polymer ?
#
loop_
_entity_poly.entity_id
_entity_poly.type
_entity_poly.pdbx_seq_one_letter_code
_entity_poly.pdbx_strand_id
1 'polypeptide(L)'
;GCPDGIYLMESPIEPANRLQRIELAGAGLRFAPKWLSRTEADALFASLRDTIVWETHRIRMFGRMIDSPRLSCWIGDPGAGYTYSRTRFEPHPWPEVLVPMRMRLQEALGAPFNSVLANRYRDGRDHMGWHSDDEPELGPQPIIASLSLGATRRFALKPRGDGERLGLDLSHGSLLVMDGGTQTRYRHALPATQRPVGERINLTFRHILLAD
;
A
#
# COMPACT_ATOMS: atom_id res chain seq x y z
N GLY A 1 -24.49 -22.23 44.77
CA GLY A 1 -24.55 -21.12 43.89
C GLY A 1 -23.22 -21.02 43.15
N CYS A 2 -23.18 -21.42 41.87
CA CYS A 2 -22.06 -21.15 40.96
C CYS A 2 -22.31 -19.81 40.27
N PRO A 3 -21.32 -18.93 40.14
CA PRO A 3 -21.48 -17.78 39.27
C PRO A 3 -21.20 -18.20 37.84
N ASP A 4 -22.17 -17.90 36.99
CA ASP A 4 -22.09 -18.07 35.52
C ASP A 4 -20.95 -17.21 34.97
N GLY A 5 -19.87 -17.86 34.56
CA GLY A 5 -18.80 -17.22 33.77
C GLY A 5 -19.31 -16.92 32.37
N ILE A 6 -19.49 -15.65 32.05
CA ILE A 6 -19.72 -15.20 30.70
C ILE A 6 -18.40 -15.40 29.91
N TYR A 7 -18.30 -16.51 29.23
CA TYR A 7 -17.29 -16.67 28.19
C TYR A 7 -17.67 -15.76 27.04
N LEU A 8 -17.00 -14.61 26.90
CA LEU A 8 -16.97 -13.87 25.66
C LEU A 8 -16.31 -14.78 24.63
N MET A 9 -17.13 -15.43 23.82
CA MET A 9 -16.67 -16.14 22.63
C MET A 9 -16.13 -15.07 21.69
N GLU A 10 -14.80 -14.95 21.59
CA GLU A 10 -14.17 -14.25 20.49
C GLU A 10 -14.68 -14.90 19.20
N SER A 11 -15.42 -14.13 18.40
CA SER A 11 -15.85 -14.58 17.09
C SER A 11 -14.61 -15.07 16.34
N PRO A 12 -14.62 -16.25 15.75
CA PRO A 12 -13.48 -16.74 14.98
C PRO A 12 -13.21 -15.72 13.87
N ILE A 13 -12.05 -15.08 13.91
CA ILE A 13 -11.61 -14.17 12.86
C ILE A 13 -11.61 -14.99 11.57
N GLU A 14 -12.48 -14.63 10.63
CA GLU A 14 -12.55 -15.34 9.36
C GLU A 14 -11.16 -15.40 8.71
N PRO A 15 -10.76 -16.51 8.09
CA PRO A 15 -9.45 -16.67 7.47
C PRO A 15 -9.09 -15.55 6.49
N ALA A 16 -10.10 -14.96 5.83
CA ALA A 16 -9.93 -13.85 4.89
C ALA A 16 -9.44 -12.53 5.52
N ASN A 17 -9.60 -12.37 6.85
CA ASN A 17 -9.15 -11.18 7.59
C ASN A 17 -7.72 -11.33 8.12
N ARG A 18 -7.14 -12.53 8.02
CA ARG A 18 -5.77 -12.79 8.47
C ARG A 18 -4.79 -12.65 7.31
N LEU A 19 -3.63 -12.07 7.62
CA LEU A 19 -2.49 -12.07 6.71
C LEU A 19 -1.98 -13.51 6.54
N GLN A 20 -2.13 -14.03 5.33
CA GLN A 20 -1.63 -15.35 4.95
C GLN A 20 -0.36 -15.17 4.10
N ARG A 21 0.63 -16.01 4.35
CA ARG A 21 1.85 -16.03 3.57
C ARG A 21 1.57 -16.48 2.14
N ILE A 22 2.15 -15.78 1.19
CA ILE A 22 2.20 -16.19 -0.21
C ILE A 22 3.61 -16.70 -0.50
N GLU A 23 3.71 -17.93 -0.98
CA GLU A 23 5.00 -18.53 -1.34
C GLU A 23 5.46 -17.97 -2.70
N LEU A 24 6.59 -17.30 -2.66
CA LEU A 24 7.31 -16.80 -3.82
C LEU A 24 8.79 -16.76 -3.48
N ALA A 25 9.63 -17.37 -4.30
CA ALA A 25 11.05 -17.61 -4.00
C ALA A 25 11.80 -16.32 -3.62
N GLY A 26 12.30 -16.26 -2.39
CA GLY A 26 13.09 -15.13 -1.87
C GLY A 26 12.32 -13.83 -1.66
N ALA A 27 10.99 -13.85 -1.76
CA ALA A 27 10.11 -12.76 -1.36
C ALA A 27 9.50 -13.00 0.02
N GLY A 28 9.23 -11.92 0.74
CA GLY A 28 8.38 -11.92 1.93
C GLY A 28 7.05 -11.29 1.57
N LEU A 29 6.03 -12.13 1.36
CA LEU A 29 4.69 -11.67 0.98
C LEU A 29 3.64 -12.22 1.92
N ARG A 30 2.76 -11.35 2.39
CA ARG A 30 1.58 -11.71 3.18
C ARG A 30 0.38 -10.95 2.65
N PHE A 31 -0.76 -11.60 2.53
CA PHE A 31 -1.96 -11.02 1.95
C PHE A 31 -3.21 -11.37 2.76
N ALA A 32 -4.05 -10.37 2.99
CA ALA A 32 -5.39 -10.52 3.57
C ALA A 32 -6.41 -9.86 2.63
N PRO A 33 -7.23 -10.62 1.90
CA PRO A 33 -8.15 -10.05 0.91
C PRO A 33 -9.30 -9.22 1.52
N LYS A 34 -9.58 -9.39 2.82
CA LYS A 34 -10.62 -8.67 3.57
C LYS A 34 -10.09 -8.18 4.93
N TRP A 35 -8.94 -7.51 4.93
CA TRP A 35 -8.33 -7.01 6.17
C TRP A 35 -9.18 -5.94 6.85
N LEU A 36 -9.85 -5.08 6.08
CA LEU A 36 -10.92 -4.22 6.54
C LEU A 36 -12.27 -4.85 6.22
N SER A 37 -13.24 -4.64 7.09
CA SER A 37 -14.64 -4.87 6.75
C SER A 37 -15.06 -3.93 5.61
N ARG A 38 -16.13 -4.29 4.88
CA ARG A 38 -16.64 -3.45 3.80
C ARG A 38 -17.03 -2.06 4.29
N THR A 39 -17.68 -1.98 5.45
CA THR A 39 -18.11 -0.70 6.05
C THR A 39 -16.91 0.19 6.39
N GLU A 40 -15.87 -0.36 7.00
CA GLU A 40 -14.63 0.38 7.28
C GLU A 40 -13.96 0.87 6.00
N ALA A 41 -13.85 -0.01 5.00
CA ALA A 41 -13.22 0.31 3.72
C ALA A 41 -14.00 1.36 2.93
N ASP A 42 -15.34 1.29 2.90
CA ASP A 42 -16.21 2.29 2.26
C ASP A 42 -16.06 3.66 2.92
N ALA A 43 -16.09 3.72 4.26
CA ALA A 43 -15.95 4.96 5.01
C ALA A 43 -14.56 5.60 4.79
N LEU A 44 -13.51 4.79 4.84
CA LEU A 44 -12.14 5.26 4.63
C LEU A 44 -11.95 5.77 3.19
N PHE A 45 -12.45 5.03 2.20
CA PHE A 45 -12.37 5.45 0.79
C PHE A 45 -13.04 6.80 0.57
N ALA A 46 -14.27 6.99 1.05
CA ALA A 46 -15.01 8.24 0.91
C ALA A 46 -14.27 9.40 1.58
N SER A 47 -13.81 9.21 2.81
CA SER A 47 -13.08 10.25 3.55
C SER A 47 -11.80 10.66 2.82
N LEU A 48 -10.97 9.71 2.39
CA LEU A 48 -9.69 9.99 1.73
C LEU A 48 -9.88 10.65 0.35
N ARG A 49 -10.90 10.22 -0.40
CA ARG A 49 -11.20 10.82 -1.70
C ARG A 49 -11.45 12.31 -1.59
N ASP A 50 -12.13 12.73 -0.53
CA ASP A 50 -12.61 14.10 -0.35
C ASP A 50 -11.65 14.97 0.49
N THR A 51 -10.77 14.39 1.31
CA THR A 51 -9.89 15.13 2.24
C THR A 51 -8.43 15.22 1.82
N ILE A 52 -7.93 14.28 1.03
CA ILE A 52 -6.54 14.33 0.56
C ILE A 52 -6.37 15.37 -0.54
N VAL A 53 -5.27 16.12 -0.45
CA VAL A 53 -4.84 17.01 -1.52
C VAL A 53 -4.19 16.15 -2.62
N TRP A 54 -5.00 15.77 -3.60
CA TRP A 54 -4.56 14.97 -4.72
C TRP A 54 -3.79 15.79 -5.75
N GLU A 55 -2.57 15.39 -6.05
CA GLU A 55 -1.66 16.10 -6.95
C GLU A 55 -1.29 15.24 -8.16
N THR A 56 -1.11 15.89 -9.30
CA THR A 56 -0.51 15.28 -10.49
C THR A 56 0.98 15.59 -10.47
N HIS A 57 1.81 14.55 -10.35
CA HIS A 57 3.25 14.70 -10.41
C HIS A 57 3.76 14.51 -11.84
N ARG A 58 4.74 15.33 -12.22
CA ARG A 58 5.44 15.17 -13.48
C ARG A 58 6.64 14.25 -13.30
N ILE A 59 6.73 13.26 -14.14
CA ILE A 59 7.83 12.29 -14.17
C ILE A 59 8.58 12.38 -15.49
N ARG A 60 9.88 12.09 -15.45
CA ARG A 60 10.70 12.04 -16.66
C ARG A 60 10.69 10.62 -17.22
N MET A 61 10.11 10.44 -18.42
CA MET A 61 10.13 9.19 -19.16
C MET A 61 10.67 9.42 -20.58
N PHE A 62 11.61 8.58 -20.99
CA PHE A 62 12.24 8.66 -22.33
C PHE A 62 12.71 10.09 -22.69
N GLY A 63 13.29 10.79 -21.73
CA GLY A 63 13.78 12.17 -21.95
C GLY A 63 12.72 13.27 -21.95
N ARG A 64 11.44 12.92 -21.81
CA ARG A 64 10.31 13.87 -21.78
C ARG A 64 9.69 13.95 -20.40
N MET A 65 9.21 15.15 -20.03
CA MET A 65 8.39 15.33 -18.83
C MET A 65 6.95 15.02 -19.19
N ILE A 66 6.37 14.03 -18.51
CA ILE A 66 4.97 13.63 -18.67
C ILE A 66 4.27 13.65 -17.32
N ASP A 67 2.97 13.84 -17.34
CA ASP A 67 2.17 13.69 -16.13
C ASP A 67 2.11 12.23 -15.72
N SER A 68 2.28 11.98 -14.41
CA SER A 68 2.12 10.65 -13.84
C SER A 68 0.69 10.14 -14.11
N PRO A 69 0.52 8.91 -14.59
CA PRO A 69 -0.80 8.34 -14.91
C PRO A 69 -1.54 7.90 -13.63
N ARG A 70 -1.63 8.77 -12.66
CA ARG A 70 -2.37 8.68 -11.40
C ARG A 70 -2.23 9.98 -10.62
N LEU A 71 -3.11 10.20 -9.66
CA LEU A 71 -2.95 11.25 -8.66
C LEU A 71 -2.25 10.67 -7.43
N SER A 72 -1.51 11.49 -6.72
CA SER A 72 -0.82 11.02 -5.50
C SER A 72 -0.68 12.13 -4.45
N CYS A 73 -0.41 11.70 -3.22
CA CYS A 73 -0.09 12.57 -2.11
C CYS A 73 0.90 11.85 -1.19
N TRP A 74 2.00 12.51 -0.87
CA TRP A 74 2.95 12.03 0.13
C TRP A 74 2.59 12.59 1.50
N ILE A 75 2.35 11.70 2.46
CA ILE A 75 1.90 12.02 3.82
C ILE A 75 2.91 11.40 4.80
N GLY A 76 3.24 12.11 5.87
CA GLY A 76 4.16 11.56 6.85
C GLY A 76 4.45 12.48 8.03
N ASP A 77 5.29 11.96 8.92
CA ASP A 77 5.84 12.73 10.03
C ASP A 77 6.76 13.83 9.50
N PRO A 78 6.93 14.94 10.23
CA PRO A 78 7.91 15.95 9.86
C PRO A 78 9.30 15.33 9.67
N GLY A 79 9.95 15.66 8.56
CA GLY A 79 11.27 15.14 8.21
C GLY A 79 11.25 13.81 7.41
N ALA A 80 10.12 13.12 7.30
CA ALA A 80 9.97 11.93 6.46
C ALA A 80 9.87 12.31 4.98
N GLY A 81 10.81 13.11 4.48
CA GLY A 81 10.92 13.46 3.07
C GLY A 81 11.31 12.27 2.22
N TYR A 82 10.84 12.25 0.99
CA TYR A 82 11.04 11.17 0.05
C TYR A 82 11.53 11.69 -1.29
N THR A 83 12.54 11.04 -1.85
CA THR A 83 13.10 11.42 -3.15
C THR A 83 12.66 10.43 -4.22
N TYR A 84 11.88 10.89 -5.17
CA TYR A 84 11.46 10.11 -6.31
C TYR A 84 11.84 10.81 -7.62
N SER A 85 12.47 10.09 -8.52
CA SER A 85 12.91 10.63 -9.84
C SER A 85 13.69 11.95 -9.73
N ARG A 86 14.58 12.05 -8.74
CA ARG A 86 15.40 13.23 -8.38
C ARG A 86 14.63 14.44 -7.83
N THR A 87 13.36 14.29 -7.53
CA THR A 87 12.55 15.32 -6.89
C THR A 87 12.29 14.91 -5.44
N ARG A 88 12.62 15.80 -4.50
CA ARG A 88 12.31 15.62 -3.08
C ARG A 88 10.90 16.09 -2.82
N PHE A 89 10.12 15.24 -2.15
CA PHE A 89 8.77 15.54 -1.68
C PHE A 89 8.79 15.68 -0.16
N GLU A 90 8.31 16.82 0.33
CA GLU A 90 8.05 16.99 1.75
C GLU A 90 6.66 16.44 2.07
N PRO A 91 6.48 15.77 3.23
CA PRO A 91 5.22 15.13 3.55
C PRO A 91 4.15 16.14 3.95
N HIS A 92 2.94 15.91 3.48
CA HIS A 92 1.74 16.51 4.06
C HIS A 92 1.48 15.92 5.46
N PRO A 93 0.88 16.66 6.38
CA PRO A 93 0.52 16.14 7.69
C PRO A 93 -0.50 14.99 7.58
N TRP A 94 -0.49 14.10 8.57
CA TRP A 94 -1.43 13.00 8.64
C TRP A 94 -2.87 13.49 8.74
N PRO A 95 -3.76 13.07 7.82
CA PRO A 95 -5.20 13.24 8.02
C PRO A 95 -5.65 12.46 9.25
N GLU A 96 -6.56 13.00 10.05
CA GLU A 96 -7.05 12.36 11.27
C GLU A 96 -7.53 10.92 11.05
N VAL A 97 -8.16 10.64 9.91
CA VAL A 97 -8.67 9.31 9.54
C VAL A 97 -7.58 8.26 9.35
N LEU A 98 -6.34 8.66 9.05
CA LEU A 98 -5.22 7.74 8.86
C LEU A 98 -4.44 7.44 10.14
N VAL A 99 -4.60 8.22 11.20
CA VAL A 99 -3.89 8.00 12.45
C VAL A 99 -4.25 6.64 13.09
N PRO A 100 -5.53 6.29 13.28
CA PRO A 100 -5.91 4.95 13.79
C PRO A 100 -5.47 3.83 12.86
N MET A 101 -5.49 4.04 11.56
CA MET A 101 -5.07 3.06 10.57
C MET A 101 -3.57 2.76 10.66
N ARG A 102 -2.75 3.81 10.79
CA ARG A 102 -1.32 3.69 11.06
C ARG A 102 -1.04 2.86 12.30
N MET A 103 -1.71 3.17 13.42
CA MET A 103 -1.55 2.46 14.69
C MET A 103 -1.94 0.99 14.57
N ARG A 104 -3.06 0.68 13.93
CA ARG A 104 -3.52 -0.70 13.69
C ARG A 104 -2.52 -1.49 12.84
N LEU A 105 -1.93 -0.88 11.82
CA LEU A 105 -0.90 -1.53 11.00
C LEU A 105 0.39 -1.77 11.79
N GLN A 106 0.84 -0.81 12.58
CA GLN A 106 2.03 -0.96 13.42
C GLN A 106 1.86 -2.10 14.44
N GLU A 107 0.70 -2.19 15.08
CA GLU A 107 0.39 -3.29 15.99
C GLU A 107 0.33 -4.64 15.27
N ALA A 108 -0.38 -4.71 14.14
CA ALA A 108 -0.55 -5.97 13.39
C ALA A 108 0.76 -6.50 12.80
N LEU A 109 1.72 -5.62 12.47
CA LEU A 109 2.95 -6.00 11.78
C LEU A 109 4.19 -5.95 12.68
N GLY A 110 4.08 -5.37 13.88
CA GLY A 110 5.22 -5.18 14.76
C GLY A 110 6.31 -4.28 14.17
N ALA A 111 5.92 -3.31 13.33
CA ALA A 111 6.84 -2.46 12.59
C ALA A 111 6.39 -1.00 12.61
N PRO A 112 7.31 -0.03 12.68
CA PRO A 112 6.96 1.38 12.64
C PRO A 112 6.61 1.83 11.21
N PHE A 113 5.69 2.80 11.10
CA PHE A 113 5.39 3.50 9.87
C PHE A 113 5.34 5.01 10.15
N ASN A 114 6.15 5.80 9.46
CA ASN A 114 6.18 7.25 9.61
C ASN A 114 5.71 7.99 8.36
N SER A 115 5.28 7.26 7.35
CA SER A 115 4.87 7.83 6.08
C SER A 115 3.91 6.92 5.32
N VAL A 116 3.14 7.50 4.41
CA VAL A 116 2.27 6.80 3.48
C VAL A 116 2.23 7.54 2.15
N LEU A 117 2.45 6.80 1.07
CA LEU A 117 2.15 7.26 -0.27
C LEU A 117 0.72 6.88 -0.62
N ALA A 118 -0.14 7.88 -0.76
CA ALA A 118 -1.50 7.70 -1.26
C ALA A 118 -1.50 7.85 -2.79
N ASN A 119 -2.00 6.86 -3.50
CA ASN A 119 -2.20 6.90 -4.95
C ASN A 119 -3.69 6.76 -5.27
N ARG A 120 -4.21 7.62 -6.14
CA ARG A 120 -5.57 7.55 -6.67
C ARG A 120 -5.53 7.24 -8.16
N TYR A 121 -6.14 6.12 -8.52
CA TYR A 121 -6.33 5.65 -9.89
C TYR A 121 -7.79 5.95 -10.25
N ARG A 122 -7.99 6.86 -11.20
CA ARG A 122 -9.32 7.40 -11.55
C ARG A 122 -10.15 6.39 -12.33
N ASP A 123 -9.47 5.57 -13.14
CA ASP A 123 -10.06 4.51 -13.94
C ASP A 123 -8.99 3.49 -14.38
N GLY A 124 -9.31 2.62 -15.34
CA GLY A 124 -8.40 1.57 -15.82
C GLY A 124 -7.17 2.08 -16.57
N ARG A 125 -7.15 3.32 -17.06
CA ARG A 125 -6.00 3.91 -17.77
C ARG A 125 -4.90 4.32 -16.81
N ASP A 126 -5.27 4.74 -15.61
CA ASP A 126 -4.30 5.05 -14.57
C ASP A 126 -3.58 3.78 -14.12
N HIS A 127 -2.26 3.87 -13.96
CA HIS A 127 -1.40 2.72 -13.72
C HIS A 127 -0.12 3.11 -12.97
N MET A 128 0.63 2.10 -12.56
CA MET A 128 1.99 2.20 -12.04
C MET A 128 2.88 1.24 -12.83
N GLY A 129 3.93 1.77 -13.43
CA GLY A 129 4.92 0.97 -14.17
C GLY A 129 5.74 0.05 -13.27
N TRP A 130 6.57 -0.79 -13.90
CA TRP A 130 7.45 -1.72 -13.20
C TRP A 130 8.53 -0.98 -12.39
N HIS A 131 8.53 -1.17 -11.07
CA HIS A 131 9.47 -0.58 -10.13
C HIS A 131 9.68 -1.50 -8.92
N SER A 132 10.60 -1.14 -8.07
CA SER A 132 10.76 -1.65 -6.70
C SER A 132 10.81 -0.45 -5.77
N ASP A 133 10.39 -0.63 -4.53
CA ASP A 133 10.55 0.36 -3.47
C ASP A 133 11.92 0.12 -2.80
N ASP A 134 12.99 0.53 -3.46
CA ASP A 134 14.37 0.27 -3.10
C ASP A 134 15.20 1.55 -2.92
N GLU A 135 14.54 2.65 -2.65
CA GLU A 135 15.20 3.91 -2.33
C GLU A 135 16.01 3.80 -1.03
N PRO A 136 17.19 4.44 -0.96
CA PRO A 136 18.06 4.36 0.22
C PRO A 136 17.39 4.72 1.53
N GLU A 137 16.44 5.66 1.49
CA GLU A 137 15.69 6.13 2.66
C GLU A 137 14.80 5.04 3.28
N LEU A 138 14.50 3.96 2.55
CA LEU A 138 13.71 2.83 3.04
C LEU A 138 14.55 1.78 3.77
N GLY A 139 15.87 1.84 3.61
CA GLY A 139 16.78 0.82 4.14
C GLY A 139 16.77 -0.49 3.34
N PRO A 140 17.56 -1.49 3.78
CA PRO A 140 17.89 -2.67 2.95
C PRO A 140 16.75 -3.69 2.81
N GLN A 141 15.85 -3.78 3.76
CA GLN A 141 14.74 -4.74 3.77
C GLN A 141 13.48 -4.08 4.34
N PRO A 142 12.89 -3.13 3.61
CA PRO A 142 11.75 -2.39 4.14
C PRO A 142 10.53 -3.28 4.28
N ILE A 143 9.74 -3.02 5.34
CA ILE A 143 8.39 -3.55 5.47
C ILE A 143 7.44 -2.52 4.88
N ILE A 144 6.70 -2.93 3.86
CA ILE A 144 5.77 -2.09 3.12
C ILE A 144 4.37 -2.68 3.26
N ALA A 145 3.45 -1.88 3.77
CA ALA A 145 2.04 -2.27 3.93
C ALA A 145 1.18 -1.52 2.90
N SER A 146 0.58 -2.26 1.98
CA SER A 146 -0.22 -1.73 0.88
C SER A 146 -1.69 -2.05 1.09
N LEU A 147 -2.47 -1.03 1.49
CA LEU A 147 -3.91 -1.10 1.71
C LEU A 147 -4.64 -0.62 0.46
N SER A 148 -5.56 -1.44 -0.04
CA SER A 148 -6.34 -1.15 -1.26
C SER A 148 -7.78 -0.83 -0.95
N LEU A 149 -8.30 0.23 -1.56
CA LEU A 149 -9.67 0.71 -1.41
C LEU A 149 -10.30 0.99 -2.78
N GLY A 150 -11.57 0.71 -2.95
CA GLY A 150 -12.30 0.94 -4.19
C GLY A 150 -12.18 -0.23 -5.18
N ALA A 151 -12.01 0.07 -6.46
CA ALA A 151 -12.00 -0.94 -7.51
C ALA A 151 -10.86 -1.95 -7.38
N THR A 152 -11.16 -3.22 -7.61
CA THR A 152 -10.14 -4.28 -7.67
C THR A 152 -9.22 -4.08 -8.88
N ARG A 153 -7.93 -4.13 -8.66
CA ARG A 153 -6.92 -4.04 -9.72
C ARG A 153 -5.91 -5.16 -9.60
N ARG A 154 -5.45 -5.62 -10.76
CA ARG A 154 -4.37 -6.59 -10.85
C ARG A 154 -3.05 -5.96 -10.44
N PHE A 155 -2.37 -6.58 -9.47
CA PHE A 155 -1.01 -6.27 -9.06
C PHE A 155 -0.10 -7.40 -9.54
N ALA A 156 0.97 -7.05 -10.19
CA ALA A 156 1.88 -8.01 -10.79
C ALA A 156 3.28 -7.88 -10.21
N LEU A 157 3.90 -9.03 -9.89
CA LEU A 157 5.30 -9.13 -9.51
C LEU A 157 6.05 -9.96 -10.56
N LYS A 158 7.26 -9.53 -10.86
CA LYS A 158 8.22 -10.31 -11.67
C LYS A 158 9.61 -10.26 -11.06
N PRO A 159 10.37 -11.33 -11.13
CA PRO A 159 11.77 -11.33 -10.67
C PRO A 159 12.61 -10.35 -11.50
N ARG A 160 13.69 -9.85 -10.93
CA ARG A 160 14.69 -9.04 -11.66
C ARG A 160 15.51 -9.91 -12.65
N GLY A 161 15.63 -11.20 -12.39
CA GLY A 161 16.18 -12.22 -13.27
C GLY A 161 15.12 -13.21 -13.74
N ASP A 162 15.52 -14.45 -13.93
CA ASP A 162 14.63 -15.56 -14.26
C ASP A 162 13.86 -16.03 -13.03
N GLY A 163 12.63 -16.51 -13.23
CA GLY A 163 11.82 -17.06 -12.16
C GLY A 163 10.32 -16.86 -12.35
N GLU A 164 9.58 -17.25 -11.34
CA GLU A 164 8.14 -17.21 -11.32
C GLU A 164 7.60 -15.78 -11.22
N ARG A 165 6.53 -15.53 -11.97
CA ARG A 165 5.76 -14.29 -11.89
C ARG A 165 4.50 -14.54 -11.07
N LEU A 166 4.12 -13.55 -10.28
CA LEU A 166 2.91 -13.60 -9.46
C LEU A 166 1.98 -12.47 -9.86
N GLY A 167 0.68 -12.77 -9.86
CA GLY A 167 -0.35 -11.76 -10.00
C GLY A 167 -1.39 -11.90 -8.90
N LEU A 168 -1.73 -10.81 -8.26
CA LEU A 168 -2.72 -10.72 -7.19
C LEU A 168 -3.82 -9.74 -7.58
N ASP A 169 -5.06 -10.06 -7.26
CA ASP A 169 -6.17 -9.13 -7.38
C ASP A 169 -6.34 -8.40 -6.04
N LEU A 170 -5.93 -7.14 -6.02
CA LEU A 170 -6.03 -6.29 -4.83
C LEU A 170 -7.43 -5.72 -4.73
N SER A 171 -8.25 -6.36 -3.92
CA SER A 171 -9.66 -6.03 -3.70
C SER A 171 -9.85 -4.91 -2.67
N HIS A 172 -11.08 -4.40 -2.60
CA HIS A 172 -11.50 -3.41 -1.62
C HIS A 172 -11.31 -3.88 -0.17
N GLY A 173 -10.56 -3.15 0.62
CA GLY A 173 -10.21 -3.50 2.00
C GLY A 173 -9.11 -4.55 2.14
N SER A 174 -8.43 -4.95 1.06
CA SER A 174 -7.32 -5.89 1.11
C SER A 174 -6.02 -5.22 1.57
N LEU A 175 -5.20 -6.01 2.28
CA LEU A 175 -3.86 -5.63 2.72
C LEU A 175 -2.83 -6.58 2.13
N LEU A 176 -1.87 -6.03 1.40
CA LEU A 176 -0.67 -6.72 0.95
C LEU A 176 0.52 -6.19 1.75
N VAL A 177 1.29 -7.08 2.34
CA VAL A 177 2.55 -6.75 3.02
C VAL A 177 3.70 -7.34 2.22
N MET A 178 4.67 -6.50 1.89
CA MET A 178 5.91 -6.87 1.23
C MET A 178 7.07 -6.61 2.19
N ASP A 179 7.85 -7.65 2.50
CA ASP A 179 9.02 -7.54 3.38
C ASP A 179 10.21 -8.37 2.86
N GLY A 180 11.24 -8.50 3.69
CA GLY A 180 12.42 -9.31 3.36
C GLY A 180 13.07 -8.92 2.03
N GLY A 181 13.39 -9.91 1.21
CA GLY A 181 14.06 -9.73 -0.08
C GLY A 181 13.17 -9.26 -1.23
N THR A 182 11.90 -8.92 -0.98
CA THR A 182 10.93 -8.61 -2.05
C THR A 182 11.42 -7.47 -2.95
N GLN A 183 11.86 -6.36 -2.38
CA GLN A 183 12.24 -5.18 -3.15
C GLN A 183 13.59 -5.35 -3.88
N THR A 184 14.49 -6.16 -3.34
CA THR A 184 15.77 -6.47 -3.99
C THR A 184 15.64 -7.48 -5.13
N ARG A 185 14.70 -8.41 -5.05
CA ARG A 185 14.58 -9.54 -5.99
C ARG A 185 13.49 -9.35 -7.04
N TYR A 186 12.47 -8.54 -6.74
CA TYR A 186 11.29 -8.39 -7.58
C TYR A 186 11.04 -6.94 -7.96
N ARG A 187 10.44 -6.77 -9.13
CA ARG A 187 9.73 -5.54 -9.51
C ARG A 187 8.24 -5.81 -9.48
N HIS A 188 7.48 -4.79 -9.20
CA HIS A 188 6.03 -4.86 -9.20
C HIS A 188 5.41 -3.72 -10.01
N ALA A 189 4.17 -3.93 -10.44
CA ALA A 189 3.42 -2.98 -11.25
C ALA A 189 1.93 -3.11 -11.00
N LEU A 190 1.21 -2.02 -11.26
CA LEU A 190 -0.24 -2.03 -11.42
C LEU A 190 -0.54 -1.67 -12.88
N PRO A 191 -0.70 -2.65 -13.77
CA PRO A 191 -0.85 -2.38 -15.20
C PRO A 191 -2.17 -1.68 -15.51
N ALA A 192 -2.18 -0.88 -16.57
CA ALA A 192 -3.41 -0.33 -17.14
C ALA A 192 -4.34 -1.48 -17.62
N THR A 193 -5.62 -1.21 -17.65
CA THR A 193 -6.63 -2.15 -18.17
C THR A 193 -7.65 -1.42 -19.01
N GLN A 194 -8.11 -2.08 -20.08
CA GLN A 194 -9.22 -1.59 -20.91
C GLN A 194 -10.58 -2.01 -20.38
N ARG A 195 -10.61 -2.89 -19.35
CA ARG A 195 -11.87 -3.25 -18.70
C ARG A 195 -12.42 -2.03 -17.97
N PRO A 196 -13.75 -1.79 -18.02
CA PRO A 196 -14.36 -0.76 -17.20
C PRO A 196 -14.13 -1.03 -15.72
N VAL A 197 -13.43 -0.13 -15.05
CA VAL A 197 -13.19 -0.19 -13.61
C VAL A 197 -13.38 1.20 -12.99
N GLY A 198 -13.89 1.22 -11.78
CA GLY A 198 -14.06 2.46 -11.01
C GLY A 198 -12.77 2.98 -10.38
N GLU A 199 -12.91 3.98 -9.54
CA GLU A 199 -11.81 4.56 -8.80
C GLU A 199 -11.21 3.60 -7.79
N ARG A 200 -9.90 3.73 -7.59
CA ARG A 200 -9.13 3.01 -6.57
C ARG A 200 -8.21 3.97 -5.85
N ILE A 201 -8.16 3.85 -4.54
CA ILE A 201 -7.13 4.47 -3.70
C ILE A 201 -6.24 3.35 -3.14
N ASN A 202 -4.95 3.55 -3.22
CA ASN A 202 -3.97 2.69 -2.57
C ASN A 202 -3.15 3.50 -1.58
N LEU A 203 -2.98 2.95 -0.38
CA LEU A 203 -2.17 3.52 0.69
C LEU A 203 -0.97 2.62 0.91
N THR A 204 0.22 3.09 0.57
CA THR A 204 1.47 2.35 0.78
C THR A 204 2.21 2.94 1.97
N PHE A 205 2.05 2.30 3.14
CA PHE A 205 2.71 2.70 4.38
C PHE A 205 4.16 2.23 4.39
N ARG A 206 5.06 3.13 4.79
CA ARG A 206 6.50 2.94 4.79
C ARG A 206 7.13 3.56 6.04
N HIS A 207 8.34 3.11 6.34
CA HIS A 207 9.20 3.77 7.32
C HIS A 207 10.40 4.38 6.61
N ILE A 208 10.45 5.71 6.59
CA ILE A 208 11.59 6.47 6.08
C ILE A 208 12.62 6.58 7.19
N LEU A 209 13.85 6.19 6.91
CA LEU A 209 14.98 6.43 7.80
C LEU A 209 15.28 7.92 7.76
N LEU A 210 15.16 8.58 8.92
CA LEU A 210 15.49 10.00 9.03
C LEU A 210 17.00 10.13 8.95
N ALA A 211 17.48 11.12 8.19
CA ALA A 211 18.89 11.50 8.21
C ALA A 211 19.22 12.13 9.57
N ASP A 212 20.32 11.69 10.17
CA ASP A 212 20.87 12.29 11.40
C ASP A 212 21.30 13.74 11.18
#